data_86142c4d2d90deebc454c44ccde3360f
#
_entry.id   86142c4d2d90deebc454c44ccde3360f
#
_cell.length_a   1.000
_cell.length_b   1.000
_cell.length_c   1.000
_cell.angle_alpha   90.00
_cell.angle_beta   90.00
_cell.angle_gamma   90.00
#
_symmetry.space_group_name_H-M   'P 1'
#
loop_
_entity.id
_entity.type
_entity.pdbx_description
1 polymer ?
#
loop_
_entity_poly.entity_id
_entity_poly.type
_entity_poly.pdbx_seq_one_letter_code
_entity_poly.pdbx_strand_id
1 'polypeptide(L)'
;MKIGIDFDNTIASYDTLFHEVALREKFISRRWSGCGKTELRNYLRTQPDGEKTWMKLQGLVYGKYMHGAEFLSGFANFILSCKARNYKVFIVSHKTEYGHYDLEKISLRNEALKWMKDKRFFDPEYFGI
;
A
#
# COMPACT_ATOMS: atom_id res chain seq x y z
N MET A 1 -21.12 -17.84 -0.09
CA MET A 1 -20.51 -16.94 -1.10
C MET A 1 -19.02 -16.79 -0.82
N LYS A 2 -18.24 -16.75 -1.86
CA LYS A 2 -16.80 -16.50 -1.79
C LYS A 2 -16.49 -15.19 -2.49
N ILE A 3 -15.72 -14.32 -1.84
CA ILE A 3 -15.40 -12.98 -2.35
C ILE A 3 -13.89 -12.84 -2.42
N GLY A 4 -13.34 -12.56 -3.61
CA GLY A 4 -11.94 -12.20 -3.79
C GLY A 4 -11.80 -10.69 -3.78
N ILE A 5 -10.83 -10.17 -3.01
CA ILE A 5 -10.59 -8.74 -2.88
C ILE A 5 -9.13 -8.44 -3.27
N ASP A 6 -8.93 -7.44 -4.11
CA ASP A 6 -7.61 -6.90 -4.41
C ASP A 6 -7.04 -6.20 -3.17
N PHE A 7 -5.72 -6.06 -3.10
CA PHE A 7 -5.05 -5.52 -1.92
C PHE A 7 -4.73 -4.03 -2.04
N ASP A 8 -3.89 -3.65 -2.99
CA ASP A 8 -3.42 -2.26 -3.11
C ASP A 8 -4.55 -1.34 -3.56
N ASN A 9 -4.78 -0.25 -2.81
CA ASN A 9 -5.83 0.75 -3.06
C ASN A 9 -7.26 0.18 -3.00
N THR A 10 -7.42 -1.00 -2.47
CA THR A 10 -8.72 -1.62 -2.18
C THR A 10 -8.85 -1.90 -0.69
N ILE A 11 -7.82 -2.46 -0.09
CA ILE A 11 -7.71 -2.73 1.35
C ILE A 11 -6.78 -1.71 2.00
N ALA A 12 -5.57 -1.56 1.45
CA ALA A 12 -4.56 -0.65 1.95
C ALA A 12 -4.58 0.66 1.18
N SER A 13 -4.56 1.77 1.90
CA SER A 13 -4.46 3.12 1.36
C SER A 13 -3.03 3.65 1.55
N TYR A 14 -2.49 4.20 0.49
CA TYR A 14 -1.11 4.69 0.46
C TYR A 14 -0.97 6.18 0.17
N ASP A 15 -2.05 6.91 -0.05
CA ASP A 15 -1.97 8.31 -0.53
C ASP A 15 -1.13 9.20 0.39
N THR A 16 -1.41 9.18 1.69
CA THR A 16 -0.64 9.93 2.69
C THR A 16 0.78 9.41 2.78
N LEU A 17 0.95 8.10 2.73
CA LEU A 17 2.26 7.45 2.85
C LEU A 17 3.18 7.82 1.68
N PHE A 18 2.67 7.86 0.45
CA PHE A 18 3.46 8.29 -0.70
C PHE A 18 4.04 9.69 -0.50
N HIS A 19 3.22 10.61 -0.01
CA HIS A 19 3.66 11.99 0.26
C HIS A 19 4.73 12.03 1.35
N GLU A 20 4.49 11.36 2.46
CA GLU A 20 5.43 11.31 3.60
C GLU A 20 6.78 10.72 3.21
N VAL A 21 6.78 9.61 2.48
CA VAL A 21 8.02 8.97 2.04
C VAL A 21 8.76 9.84 1.03
N ALA A 22 8.03 10.46 0.09
CA ALA A 22 8.64 11.37 -0.89
C ALA A 22 9.33 12.56 -0.21
N LEU A 23 8.74 13.11 0.84
CA LEU A 23 9.36 14.15 1.66
C LEU A 23 10.61 13.64 2.38
N ARG A 24 10.50 12.49 3.03
CA ARG A 24 11.60 11.89 3.80
C ARG A 24 12.80 11.57 2.91
N GLU A 25 12.56 11.05 1.74
CA GLU A 25 13.61 10.71 0.77
C GLU A 25 14.06 11.92 -0.06
N LYS A 26 13.48 13.09 0.18
CA LYS A 26 13.81 14.35 -0.52
C LYS A 26 13.52 14.31 -2.02
N PHE A 27 12.53 13.52 -2.44
CA PHE A 27 12.06 13.50 -3.82
C PHE A 27 11.17 14.69 -4.13
N ILE A 28 10.55 15.28 -3.11
CA ILE A 28 9.80 16.55 -3.18
C ILE A 28 10.25 17.47 -2.06
N SER A 29 10.04 18.78 -2.24
CA SER A 29 10.26 19.77 -1.18
C SER A 29 8.96 19.97 -0.38
N ARG A 30 9.09 20.57 0.81
CA ARG A 30 7.93 20.95 1.62
C ARG A 30 7.04 21.99 0.94
N ARG A 31 7.56 22.67 -0.07
CA ARG A 31 6.82 23.68 -0.85
C ARG A 31 5.93 23.07 -1.91
N TRP A 32 6.12 21.79 -2.24
CA TRP A 32 5.26 21.11 -3.18
C TRP A 32 3.84 21.00 -2.57
N SER A 33 2.85 21.56 -3.28
CA SER A 33 1.49 21.72 -2.79
C SER A 33 0.48 20.75 -3.39
N GLY A 34 0.94 19.78 -4.18
CA GLY A 34 0.07 18.77 -4.77
C GLY A 34 -0.50 17.81 -3.73
N CYS A 35 -1.50 17.04 -4.14
CA CYS A 35 -2.24 16.12 -3.29
C CYS A 35 -2.42 14.78 -3.98
N GLY A 36 -2.20 13.69 -3.24
CA GLY A 36 -2.45 12.33 -3.70
C GLY A 36 -1.39 11.73 -4.59
N LYS A 37 -1.51 10.43 -4.78
CA LYS A 37 -0.55 9.61 -5.53
C LYS A 37 -0.42 10.04 -6.99
N THR A 38 -1.54 10.33 -7.65
CA THR A 38 -1.55 10.67 -9.07
C THR A 38 -0.83 11.97 -9.36
N GLU A 39 -1.12 13.02 -8.57
CA GLU A 39 -0.43 14.31 -8.74
C GLU A 39 1.06 14.20 -8.44
N LEU A 40 1.43 13.44 -7.42
CA LEU A 40 2.81 13.19 -7.07
C LEU A 40 3.56 12.47 -8.20
N ARG A 41 2.96 11.41 -8.74
CA ARG A 41 3.52 10.68 -9.88
C ARG A 41 3.74 11.61 -11.07
N ASN A 42 2.73 12.39 -11.42
CA ASN A 42 2.80 13.30 -12.56
C ASN A 42 3.88 14.36 -12.35
N TYR A 43 3.97 14.91 -11.15
CA TYR A 43 5.02 15.87 -10.81
C TYR A 43 6.41 15.25 -10.94
N LEU A 44 6.65 14.09 -10.35
CA LEU A 44 7.96 13.42 -10.41
C LEU A 44 8.38 13.15 -11.86
N ARG A 45 7.43 12.73 -12.70
CA ARG A 45 7.71 12.45 -14.11
C ARG A 45 8.11 13.68 -14.92
N THR A 46 7.83 14.89 -14.42
CA THR A 46 8.31 16.14 -15.06
C THR A 46 9.75 16.48 -14.69
N GLN A 47 10.32 15.82 -13.69
CA GLN A 47 11.68 16.09 -13.21
C GLN A 47 12.71 15.21 -13.93
N PRO A 48 14.01 15.59 -13.93
CA PRO A 48 15.07 14.72 -14.46
C PRO A 48 15.06 13.34 -13.79
N ASP A 49 15.17 12.27 -14.57
CA ASP A 49 15.05 10.88 -14.08
C ASP A 49 13.75 10.60 -13.31
N GLY A 50 12.69 11.32 -13.63
CA GLY A 50 11.44 11.26 -12.88
C GLY A 50 10.77 9.89 -12.85
N GLU A 51 10.81 9.14 -13.95
CA GLU A 51 10.26 7.78 -13.97
C GLU A 51 11.03 6.84 -13.03
N LYS A 52 12.36 6.95 -13.03
CA LYS A 52 13.20 6.18 -12.11
C LYS A 52 12.91 6.54 -10.65
N THR A 53 12.76 7.82 -10.36
CA THR A 53 12.41 8.31 -9.02
C THR A 53 11.05 7.77 -8.59
N TRP A 54 10.07 7.80 -9.49
CA TRP A 54 8.74 7.24 -9.21
C TRP A 54 8.79 5.74 -8.90
N MET A 55 9.55 4.98 -9.67
CA MET A 55 9.73 3.54 -9.42
C MET A 55 10.42 3.26 -8.09
N LYS A 56 11.43 4.06 -7.73
CA LYS A 56 12.07 3.96 -6.41
C LYS A 56 11.08 4.25 -5.29
N LEU A 57 10.28 5.29 -5.43
CA LEU A 57 9.27 5.67 -4.44
C LEU A 57 8.26 4.54 -4.24
N GLN A 58 7.77 3.93 -5.30
CA GLN A 58 6.85 2.80 -5.19
C GLN A 58 7.49 1.63 -4.43
N GLY A 59 8.72 1.29 -4.74
CA GLY A 59 9.45 0.23 -4.02
C GLY A 59 9.61 0.51 -2.53
N LEU A 60 9.86 1.75 -2.17
CA LEU A 60 9.99 2.17 -0.77
C LEU A 60 8.65 2.11 -0.05
N VAL A 61 7.59 2.62 -0.66
CA VAL A 61 6.25 2.65 -0.05
C VAL A 61 5.72 1.24 0.18
N TYR A 62 5.83 0.37 -0.82
CA TYR A 62 5.32 -1.00 -0.72
C TYR A 62 6.25 -1.96 0.02
N GLY A 63 7.49 -1.54 0.29
CA GLY A 63 8.50 -2.34 1.00
C GLY A 63 8.83 -1.77 2.36
N LYS A 64 9.93 -1.03 2.43
CA LYS A 64 10.50 -0.50 3.69
C LYS A 64 9.49 0.28 4.54
N TYR A 65 8.62 1.06 3.91
CA TYR A 65 7.65 1.92 4.61
C TYR A 65 6.23 1.35 4.63
N MET A 66 6.02 0.10 4.23
CA MET A 66 4.69 -0.52 4.20
C MET A 66 3.93 -0.43 5.52
N HIS A 67 4.65 -0.47 6.64
CA HIS A 67 4.05 -0.39 7.98
C HIS A 67 3.27 0.91 8.21
N GLY A 68 3.51 1.96 7.44
CA GLY A 68 2.79 3.24 7.52
C GLY A 68 1.49 3.28 6.72
N ALA A 69 1.14 2.24 5.98
CA ALA A 69 -0.11 2.20 5.24
C ALA A 69 -1.31 2.04 6.19
N GLU A 70 -2.45 2.58 5.78
CA GLU A 70 -3.70 2.55 6.55
C GLU A 70 -4.77 1.76 5.80
N PHE A 71 -5.87 1.41 6.49
CA PHE A 71 -7.03 0.84 5.83
C PHE A 71 -7.69 1.87 4.92
N LEU A 72 -8.12 1.42 3.75
CA LEU A 72 -9.04 2.21 2.94
C LEU A 72 -10.34 2.40 3.73
N SER A 73 -10.90 3.61 3.65
CA SER A 73 -12.16 3.93 4.33
C SER A 73 -13.27 2.94 3.95
N GLY A 74 -13.96 2.40 4.94
CA GLY A 74 -15.04 1.42 4.75
C GLY A 74 -14.60 -0.04 4.69
N PHE A 75 -13.31 -0.33 4.56
CA PHE A 75 -12.83 -1.72 4.48
C PHE A 75 -13.23 -2.54 5.71
N ALA A 76 -12.99 -2.03 6.91
CA ALA A 76 -13.29 -2.75 8.15
C ALA A 76 -14.78 -3.10 8.25
N ASN A 77 -15.66 -2.14 7.96
CA ASN A 77 -17.10 -2.36 7.96
C ASN A 77 -17.53 -3.40 6.93
N PHE A 78 -16.94 -3.36 5.75
CA PHE A 78 -17.21 -4.33 4.70
C PHE A 78 -16.85 -5.76 5.14
N ILE A 79 -15.66 -5.95 5.71
CA ILE A 79 -15.21 -7.28 6.17
C ILE A 79 -16.08 -7.78 7.32
N LEU A 80 -16.43 -6.93 8.28
CA LEU A 80 -17.31 -7.34 9.39
C LEU A 80 -18.69 -7.74 8.88
N SER A 81 -19.21 -7.06 7.87
CA SER A 81 -20.47 -7.44 7.22
C SER A 81 -20.37 -8.80 6.52
N CYS A 82 -19.27 -9.06 5.83
CA CYS A 82 -19.01 -10.36 5.21
C CYS A 82 -18.97 -11.48 6.25
N LYS A 83 -18.26 -11.24 7.36
CA LYS A 83 -18.14 -12.18 8.45
C LYS A 83 -19.51 -12.49 9.07
N ALA A 84 -20.33 -11.48 9.32
CA ALA A 84 -21.67 -11.65 9.87
C ALA A 84 -22.58 -12.49 8.97
N ARG A 85 -22.33 -12.48 7.66
CA ARG A 85 -23.09 -13.27 6.67
C ARG A 85 -22.43 -14.60 6.32
N ASN A 86 -21.36 -14.97 7.00
CA ASN A 86 -20.60 -16.19 6.74
C ASN A 86 -20.03 -16.26 5.31
N TYR A 87 -19.73 -15.13 4.72
CA TYR A 87 -19.04 -15.08 3.43
C TYR A 87 -17.56 -15.31 3.63
N LYS A 88 -16.97 -16.15 2.79
CA LYS A 88 -15.52 -16.36 2.79
C LYS A 88 -14.85 -15.28 1.95
N VAL A 89 -13.85 -14.62 2.53
CA VAL A 89 -13.10 -13.55 1.87
C VAL A 89 -11.68 -14.03 1.62
N PHE A 90 -11.20 -13.81 0.41
CA PHE A 90 -9.83 -14.11 -0.03
C PHE A 90 -9.17 -12.84 -0.53
N ILE A 91 -7.90 -12.67 -0.21
CA ILE A 91 -7.10 -11.58 -0.74
C ILE A 91 -6.37 -12.07 -1.98
N VAL A 92 -6.56 -11.37 -3.10
CA VAL A 92 -5.90 -11.67 -4.38
C VAL A 92 -5.04 -10.48 -4.75
N SER A 93 -3.73 -10.68 -4.86
CA SER A 93 -2.79 -9.62 -5.14
C SER A 93 -1.79 -10.04 -6.22
N HIS A 94 -1.46 -9.11 -7.09
CA HIS A 94 -0.45 -9.27 -8.14
C HIS A 94 0.86 -8.53 -7.82
N LYS A 95 1.17 -8.43 -6.54
CA LYS A 95 2.36 -7.72 -6.07
C LYS A 95 3.64 -8.39 -6.58
N THR A 96 4.58 -7.59 -7.07
CA THR A 96 5.91 -8.08 -7.43
C THR A 96 6.70 -8.46 -6.19
N GLU A 97 7.72 -9.31 -6.35
CA GLU A 97 8.56 -9.73 -5.21
C GLU A 97 9.38 -8.58 -4.67
N TYR A 98 10.05 -7.83 -5.55
CA TYR A 98 10.92 -6.72 -5.16
C TYR A 98 10.57 -5.45 -5.92
N GLY A 99 10.84 -4.29 -5.30
CA GLY A 99 10.74 -3.00 -5.97
C GLY A 99 11.88 -2.80 -6.98
N HIS A 100 11.63 -1.97 -7.96
CA HIS A 100 12.66 -1.52 -8.88
C HIS A 100 13.71 -0.69 -8.12
N TYR A 101 14.98 -0.90 -8.42
CA TYR A 101 16.10 -0.20 -7.80
C TYR A 101 16.23 -0.42 -6.28
N ASP A 102 15.64 -1.49 -5.76
CA ASP A 102 15.77 -1.85 -4.35
C ASP A 102 17.07 -2.65 -4.12
N LEU A 103 18.07 -1.97 -3.59
CA LEU A 103 19.36 -2.58 -3.27
C LEU A 103 19.29 -3.48 -2.03
N GLU A 104 18.34 -3.21 -1.13
CA GLU A 104 18.16 -3.99 0.10
C GLU A 104 17.38 -5.29 -0.14
N LYS A 105 16.77 -5.45 -1.31
CA LYS A 105 15.98 -6.65 -1.68
C LYS A 105 14.86 -6.96 -0.68
N ILE A 106 14.13 -5.94 -0.27
CA ILE A 106 12.98 -6.10 0.62
C ILE A 106 11.82 -6.72 -0.15
N SER A 107 11.31 -7.86 0.31
CA SER A 107 10.18 -8.53 -0.33
C SER A 107 8.89 -7.75 -0.11
N LEU A 108 8.31 -7.23 -1.19
CA LEU A 108 7.05 -6.47 -1.14
C LEU A 108 5.89 -7.36 -0.68
N ARG A 109 5.91 -8.63 -1.09
CA ARG A 109 4.88 -9.60 -0.68
C ARG A 109 4.95 -9.89 0.82
N ASN A 110 6.15 -10.08 1.36
CA ASN A 110 6.35 -10.34 2.78
C ASN A 110 5.97 -9.13 3.63
N GLU A 111 6.27 -7.93 3.19
CA GLU A 111 5.90 -6.71 3.92
C GLU A 111 4.37 -6.51 3.91
N ALA A 112 3.69 -6.80 2.81
CA ALA A 112 2.23 -6.77 2.75
C ALA A 112 1.62 -7.81 3.69
N LEU A 113 2.15 -9.03 3.70
CA LEU A 113 1.69 -10.10 4.59
C LEU A 113 1.90 -9.74 6.06
N LYS A 114 3.05 -9.18 6.39
CA LYS A 114 3.36 -8.71 7.73
C LYS A 114 2.38 -7.63 8.19
N TRP A 115 2.09 -6.67 7.33
CA TRP A 115 1.10 -5.63 7.59
C TRP A 115 -0.29 -6.23 7.86
N MET A 116 -0.70 -7.22 7.05
CA MET A 116 -1.98 -7.91 7.25
C MET A 116 -2.04 -8.64 8.59
N LYS A 117 -0.94 -9.28 8.99
CA LYS A 117 -0.85 -9.96 10.30
C LYS A 117 -0.91 -8.95 11.45
N ASP A 118 -0.20 -7.85 11.34
CA ASP A 118 -0.20 -6.79 12.36
C ASP A 118 -1.60 -6.15 12.50
N LYS A 119 -2.37 -6.08 11.41
CA LYS A 119 -3.75 -5.60 11.42
C LYS A 119 -4.78 -6.68 11.78
N ARG A 120 -4.32 -7.88 12.14
CA ARG A 120 -5.15 -9.00 12.64
C ARG A 120 -6.14 -9.53 11.60
N PHE A 121 -5.76 -9.53 10.33
CA PHE A 121 -6.61 -10.03 9.24
C PHE A 121 -7.01 -11.50 9.43
N PHE A 122 -6.08 -12.31 9.89
CA PHE A 122 -6.25 -13.77 9.99
C PHE A 122 -6.72 -14.22 11.37
N ASP A 123 -6.91 -13.30 12.30
CA ASP A 123 -7.40 -13.60 13.64
C ASP A 123 -8.92 -13.78 13.60
N PRO A 124 -9.44 -14.98 13.98
CA PRO A 124 -10.88 -15.25 13.95
C PRO A 124 -11.72 -14.33 14.84
N GLU A 125 -11.12 -13.78 15.91
CA GLU A 125 -11.81 -12.82 16.80
C GLU A 125 -11.98 -11.44 16.18
N TYR A 126 -11.21 -11.15 15.10
CA TYR A 126 -11.27 -9.85 14.41
C TYR A 126 -11.83 -10.03 12.99
N PHE A 127 -10.98 -9.98 11.97
CA PHE A 127 -11.46 -10.06 10.59
C PHE A 127 -11.67 -11.50 10.13
N GLY A 128 -10.82 -12.45 10.53
CA GLY A 128 -11.01 -13.87 10.24
C GLY A 128 -10.98 -14.21 8.75
N ILE A 129 -10.10 -13.57 7.99
CA ILE A 129 -9.95 -13.80 6.55
C ILE A 129 -9.20 -15.10 6.28
#